data_e63c547de93434a829026e653cc465a8
#
_entry.id   e63c547de93434a829026e653cc465a8
#
_cell.length_a   1.000
_cell.length_b   1.000
_cell.length_c   1.000
_cell.angle_alpha   90.00
_cell.angle_beta   90.00
_cell.angle_gamma   90.00
#
_symmetry.space_group_name_H-M   'P 1'
#
loop_
_entity.id
_entity.type
_entity.pdbx_description
1 polymer ?
#
loop_
_entity_poly.entity_id
_entity_poly.type
_entity_poly.pdbx_seq_one_letter_code
_entity_poly.pdbx_strand_id
1 'polypeptide(L)'
;ILRQTLRQLRNPAHPLRMAIDRDFSHRVEILDKEDGLVGRGLNASSVEGQLTLFVLSYDSFKNKDGRRAYAENSSLVALTNYQKAQGEAVEVAGADDTALITALAGMHPIVVVDESHHAKSSLSLEMLRNLNPRFVLELTATPSVKSNIISRVSAQELKAEEMVKLPVIVYRRDG
;
A
#
# COMPACT_ATOMS: atom_id res chain seq x y z
N ILE A 1 -5.29 -6.23 10.47
CA ILE A 1 -4.26 -5.23 10.11
C ILE A 1 -4.88 -4.13 9.26
N LEU A 2 -5.36 -4.37 8.02
CA LEU A 2 -5.87 -3.36 7.09
C LEU A 2 -6.88 -2.37 7.71
N ARG A 3 -7.94 -2.88 8.38
CA ARG A 3 -8.95 -2.05 9.03
C ARG A 3 -8.38 -1.21 10.17
N GLN A 4 -7.39 -1.72 10.88
CA GLN A 4 -6.73 -0.99 11.95
C GLN A 4 -5.89 0.15 11.37
N THR A 5 -5.09 -0.12 10.34
CA THR A 5 -4.28 0.88 9.65
C THR A 5 -5.14 2.01 9.08
N LEU A 6 -6.24 1.67 8.38
CA LEU A 6 -7.19 2.66 7.87
C LEU A 6 -7.79 3.51 8.99
N ARG A 7 -8.20 2.89 10.10
CA ARG A 7 -8.76 3.61 11.25
C ARG A 7 -7.76 4.58 11.87
N GLN A 8 -6.49 4.17 11.99
CA GLN A 8 -5.44 5.02 12.54
C GLN A 8 -5.11 6.19 11.61
N LEU A 9 -4.95 5.93 10.31
CA LEU A 9 -4.63 6.95 9.32
C LEU A 9 -5.79 7.94 9.10
N ARG A 10 -7.05 7.49 9.21
CA ARG A 10 -8.24 8.34 9.07
C ARG A 10 -8.60 9.12 10.34
N ASN A 11 -7.99 8.78 11.48
CA ASN A 11 -8.23 9.48 12.74
C ASN A 11 -7.28 10.69 12.87
N PRO A 12 -7.76 11.94 12.75
CA PRO A 12 -6.90 13.13 12.81
C PRO A 12 -6.21 13.32 14.16
N ALA A 13 -6.71 12.70 15.24
CA ALA A 13 -6.10 12.74 16.56
C ALA A 13 -5.05 11.63 16.77
N HIS A 14 -4.86 10.73 15.82
CA HIS A 14 -3.86 9.68 15.94
C HIS A 14 -2.44 10.24 15.68
N PRO A 15 -1.42 9.93 16.52
CA PRO A 15 -0.07 10.50 16.38
C PRO A 15 0.54 10.33 14.99
N LEU A 16 0.35 9.17 14.36
CA LEU A 16 0.83 8.91 13.00
C LEU A 16 0.17 9.86 11.99
N ARG A 17 -1.17 10.05 12.07
CA ARG A 17 -1.88 10.97 11.17
C ARG A 17 -1.43 12.40 11.39
N MET A 18 -1.29 12.82 12.63
CA MET A 18 -0.80 14.17 12.97
C MET A 18 0.60 14.44 12.40
N ALA A 19 1.50 13.46 12.48
CA ALA A 19 2.85 13.59 11.92
C ALA A 19 2.78 13.74 10.39
N ILE A 20 2.02 12.91 9.70
CA ILE A 20 1.83 12.98 8.25
C ILE A 20 1.21 14.32 7.84
N ASP A 21 0.15 14.76 8.52
CA ASP A 21 -0.51 16.03 8.23
C ASP A 21 0.43 17.21 8.38
N ARG A 22 1.26 17.22 9.42
CA ARG A 22 2.29 18.26 9.62
C ARG A 22 3.29 18.31 8.47
N ASP A 23 3.81 17.14 8.08
CA ASP A 23 4.89 17.05 7.10
C ASP A 23 4.40 17.34 5.67
N PHE A 24 3.11 17.10 5.39
CA PHE A 24 2.46 17.34 4.09
C PHE A 24 1.47 18.52 4.10
N SER A 25 1.57 19.43 5.09
CA SER A 25 0.75 20.64 5.18
C SER A 25 -0.74 20.37 5.13
N HIS A 26 -1.21 19.29 5.76
CA HIS A 26 -2.61 18.81 5.77
C HIS A 26 -3.18 18.45 4.40
N ARG A 27 -2.36 18.34 3.36
CA ARG A 27 -2.78 17.88 2.04
C ARG A 27 -2.57 16.37 1.92
N VAL A 28 -3.39 15.61 2.63
CA VAL A 28 -3.28 14.15 2.73
C VAL A 28 -4.63 13.50 2.52
N GLU A 29 -4.73 12.62 1.54
CA GLU A 29 -5.91 11.81 1.26
C GLU A 29 -5.65 10.34 1.64
N ILE A 30 -6.58 9.70 2.35
CA ILE A 30 -6.46 8.31 2.77
C ILE A 30 -7.57 7.50 2.12
N LEU A 31 -7.19 6.64 1.20
CA LEU A 31 -8.09 5.88 0.35
C LEU A 31 -7.94 4.37 0.58
N ASP A 32 -9.04 3.66 0.43
CA ASP A 32 -9.06 2.21 0.30
C ASP A 32 -9.49 1.80 -1.13
N LYS A 33 -9.62 0.50 -1.36
CA LYS A 33 -10.03 -0.04 -2.66
C LYS A 33 -11.39 0.52 -3.11
N GLU A 34 -12.36 0.59 -2.21
CA GLU A 34 -13.72 1.03 -2.55
C GLU A 34 -13.75 2.52 -2.90
N ASP A 35 -12.97 3.35 -2.20
CA ASP A 35 -12.79 4.76 -2.57
C ASP A 35 -12.20 4.88 -3.99
N GLY A 36 -11.19 4.08 -4.30
CA GLY A 36 -10.58 4.05 -5.64
C GLY A 36 -11.56 3.62 -6.73
N LEU A 37 -12.37 2.60 -6.46
CA LEU A 37 -13.36 2.08 -7.43
C LEU A 37 -14.46 3.11 -7.76
N VAL A 38 -14.78 4.02 -6.85
CA VAL A 38 -15.73 5.11 -7.11
C VAL A 38 -15.04 6.43 -7.51
N GLY A 39 -13.72 6.40 -7.72
CA GLY A 39 -12.92 7.56 -8.13
C GLY A 39 -12.82 8.65 -7.07
N ARG A 40 -13.14 8.34 -5.79
CA ARG A 40 -13.08 9.31 -4.71
C ARG A 40 -11.65 9.79 -4.51
N GLY A 41 -11.43 11.10 -4.45
CA GLY A 41 -10.13 11.70 -4.21
C GLY A 41 -9.08 11.44 -5.31
N LEU A 42 -9.46 10.81 -6.43
CA LEU A 42 -8.57 10.48 -7.53
C LEU A 42 -8.79 11.43 -8.72
N ASN A 43 -7.92 12.41 -8.84
CA ASN A 43 -7.93 13.42 -9.91
C ASN A 43 -6.50 13.95 -10.15
N ALA A 44 -6.33 14.92 -11.03
CA ALA A 44 -4.99 15.50 -11.31
C ALA A 44 -4.27 15.99 -10.03
N SER A 45 -4.98 16.60 -9.08
CA SER A 45 -4.38 17.06 -7.82
C SER A 45 -3.91 15.92 -6.90
N SER A 46 -4.47 14.72 -7.05
CA SER A 46 -3.99 13.52 -6.34
C SER A 46 -2.56 13.14 -6.75
N VAL A 47 -2.15 13.53 -7.94
CA VAL A 47 -0.81 13.23 -8.49
C VAL A 47 0.18 14.35 -8.13
N GLU A 48 -0.23 15.61 -8.22
CA GLU A 48 0.69 16.76 -8.14
C GLU A 48 0.65 17.50 -6.82
N GLY A 49 -0.50 17.59 -6.19
CA GLY A 49 -0.73 18.59 -5.14
C GLY A 49 -0.85 18.04 -3.72
N GLN A 50 -0.91 16.72 -3.52
CA GLN A 50 -1.18 16.11 -2.22
C GLN A 50 -0.49 14.76 -2.05
N LEU A 51 -0.35 14.33 -0.81
CA LEU A 51 -0.03 12.94 -0.49
C LEU A 51 -1.30 12.09 -0.55
N THR A 52 -1.36 11.15 -1.47
CA THR A 52 -2.44 10.17 -1.54
C THR A 52 -1.93 8.82 -1.04
N LEU A 53 -2.51 8.34 0.05
CA LEU A 53 -2.18 7.05 0.65
C LEU A 53 -3.28 6.04 0.33
N PHE A 54 -2.94 5.02 -0.45
CA PHE A 54 -3.78 3.86 -0.70
C PHE A 54 -3.45 2.73 0.27
N VAL A 55 -4.44 2.30 1.05
CA VAL A 55 -4.29 1.15 1.96
C VAL A 55 -5.00 -0.04 1.36
N LEU A 56 -4.22 -0.98 0.86
CA LEU A 56 -4.68 -2.14 0.11
C LEU A 56 -4.20 -3.44 0.75
N SER A 57 -4.93 -4.54 0.54
CA SER A 57 -4.42 -5.90 0.79
C SER A 57 -4.09 -6.58 -0.53
N TYR A 58 -3.25 -7.60 -0.48
CA TYR A 58 -3.00 -8.44 -1.66
C TYR A 58 -4.28 -9.05 -2.24
N ASP A 59 -5.28 -9.33 -1.39
CA ASP A 59 -6.56 -9.88 -1.82
C ASP A 59 -7.46 -8.84 -2.49
N SER A 60 -7.12 -7.55 -2.39
CA SER A 60 -7.90 -6.47 -3.03
C SER A 60 -8.01 -6.64 -4.54
N PHE A 61 -7.08 -7.39 -5.17
CA PHE A 61 -7.01 -7.57 -6.61
C PHE A 61 -7.12 -9.04 -7.06
N LYS A 62 -7.27 -10.03 -6.13
CA LYS A 62 -7.16 -11.46 -6.43
C LYS A 62 -8.49 -12.17 -6.73
N ASN A 63 -9.60 -11.75 -6.18
CA ASN A 63 -10.89 -12.45 -6.24
C ASN A 63 -11.88 -11.78 -7.22
N LYS A 64 -13.13 -12.31 -7.29
CA LYS A 64 -14.17 -11.77 -8.18
C LYS A 64 -14.36 -10.27 -8.05
N ASP A 65 -14.26 -9.73 -6.84
CA ASP A 65 -14.28 -8.29 -6.57
C ASP A 65 -12.98 -7.60 -7.03
N GLY A 66 -11.88 -8.32 -7.13
CA GLY A 66 -10.61 -7.86 -7.70
C GLY A 66 -10.71 -7.55 -9.18
N ARG A 67 -11.55 -8.27 -9.93
CA ARG A 67 -11.79 -8.00 -11.36
C ARG A 67 -12.36 -6.61 -11.61
N ARG A 68 -13.09 -6.02 -10.66
CA ARG A 68 -13.59 -4.64 -10.74
C ARG A 68 -12.45 -3.62 -10.85
N ALA A 69 -11.29 -3.91 -10.25
CA ALA A 69 -10.13 -3.03 -10.35
C ALA A 69 -9.42 -3.09 -11.71
N TYR A 70 -9.73 -4.11 -12.53
CA TYR A 70 -9.23 -4.30 -13.90
C TYR A 70 -10.27 -3.95 -14.97
N ALA A 71 -11.52 -3.73 -14.56
CA ALA A 71 -12.61 -3.39 -15.46
C ALA A 71 -12.63 -1.88 -15.77
N GLU A 72 -13.28 -1.53 -16.89
CA GLU A 72 -13.61 -0.15 -17.24
C GLU A 72 -14.22 0.61 -16.06
N ASN A 73 -13.76 1.84 -15.85
CA ASN A 73 -14.23 2.71 -14.77
C ASN A 73 -14.38 4.16 -15.23
N SER A 74 -15.61 4.53 -15.54
CA SER A 74 -15.94 5.88 -15.99
C SER A 74 -15.55 7.00 -15.01
N SER A 75 -15.48 6.68 -13.70
CA SER A 75 -15.08 7.63 -12.67
C SER A 75 -13.60 8.03 -12.74
N LEU A 76 -12.77 7.26 -13.44
CA LEU A 76 -11.33 7.48 -13.55
C LEU A 76 -10.89 8.03 -14.90
N VAL A 77 -11.82 8.19 -15.86
CA VAL A 77 -11.53 8.70 -17.22
C VAL A 77 -10.78 10.03 -17.18
N ALA A 78 -11.19 10.97 -16.32
CA ALA A 78 -10.53 12.26 -16.22
C ALA A 78 -9.05 12.14 -15.77
N LEU A 79 -8.78 11.26 -14.79
CA LEU A 79 -7.43 11.01 -14.30
C LEU A 79 -6.58 10.31 -15.34
N THR A 80 -7.08 9.24 -15.97
CA THR A 80 -6.31 8.50 -16.98
C THR A 80 -6.06 9.32 -18.25
N ASN A 81 -6.98 10.19 -18.66
CA ASN A 81 -6.75 11.15 -19.72
C ASN A 81 -5.68 12.19 -19.35
N TYR A 82 -5.70 12.67 -18.10
CA TYR A 82 -4.65 13.54 -17.61
C TYR A 82 -3.28 12.85 -17.67
N GLN A 83 -3.17 11.61 -17.17
CA GLN A 83 -1.95 10.82 -17.25
C GLN A 83 -1.47 10.59 -18.68
N LYS A 84 -2.39 10.31 -19.63
CA LYS A 84 -2.07 10.21 -21.06
C LYS A 84 -1.47 11.52 -21.60
N ALA A 85 -2.04 12.65 -21.24
CA ALA A 85 -1.56 13.97 -21.67
C ALA A 85 -0.17 14.32 -21.12
N GLN A 86 0.17 13.80 -19.91
CA GLN A 86 1.49 13.98 -19.28
C GLN A 86 2.53 12.94 -19.76
N GLY A 87 2.14 11.95 -20.57
CA GLY A 87 3.03 10.84 -20.95
C GLY A 87 3.26 9.80 -19.86
N GLU A 88 2.43 9.80 -18.82
CA GLU A 88 2.51 8.88 -17.67
C GLU A 88 1.57 7.67 -17.80
N ALA A 89 0.88 7.54 -18.94
CA ALA A 89 -0.02 6.42 -19.18
C ALA A 89 0.75 5.10 -19.25
N VAL A 90 0.23 4.10 -18.55
CA VAL A 90 0.80 2.75 -18.47
C VAL A 90 -0.25 1.75 -18.94
N GLU A 91 0.16 0.80 -19.76
CA GLU A 91 -0.67 -0.32 -20.16
C GLU A 91 -0.48 -1.47 -19.14
N VAL A 92 -1.57 -1.95 -18.54
CA VAL A 92 -1.57 -3.09 -17.63
C VAL A 92 -2.27 -4.27 -18.29
N ALA A 93 -1.56 -5.38 -18.42
CA ALA A 93 -2.09 -6.57 -19.10
C ALA A 93 -3.40 -7.06 -18.45
N GLY A 94 -4.44 -7.22 -19.29
CA GLY A 94 -5.75 -7.67 -18.86
C GLY A 94 -6.61 -6.64 -18.13
N ALA A 95 -6.18 -5.38 -18.10
CA ALA A 95 -6.94 -4.25 -17.56
C ALA A 95 -7.42 -3.30 -18.65
N ASP A 96 -8.53 -2.64 -18.40
CA ASP A 96 -9.00 -1.52 -19.21
C ASP A 96 -8.14 -0.27 -18.98
N ASP A 97 -8.07 0.61 -19.97
CA ASP A 97 -7.31 1.87 -19.91
C ASP A 97 -7.77 2.79 -18.79
N THR A 98 -9.03 2.69 -18.38
CA THR A 98 -9.65 3.48 -17.30
C THR A 98 -9.75 2.72 -16.00
N ALA A 99 -9.21 1.50 -15.94
CA ALA A 99 -9.28 0.67 -14.76
C ALA A 99 -8.52 1.30 -13.57
N LEU A 100 -8.94 0.96 -12.35
CA LEU A 100 -8.27 1.44 -11.14
C LEU A 100 -6.79 1.04 -11.11
N ILE A 101 -6.46 -0.20 -11.49
CA ILE A 101 -5.07 -0.67 -11.51
C ILE A 101 -4.23 0.12 -12.52
N THR A 102 -4.79 0.47 -13.69
CA THR A 102 -4.14 1.28 -14.72
C THR A 102 -3.90 2.71 -14.23
N ALA A 103 -4.91 3.32 -13.59
CA ALA A 103 -4.77 4.64 -12.99
C ALA A 103 -3.70 4.68 -11.88
N LEU A 104 -3.65 3.64 -11.02
CA LEU A 104 -2.63 3.52 -9.97
C LEU A 104 -1.23 3.32 -10.56
N ALA A 105 -1.10 2.49 -11.60
CA ALA A 105 0.17 2.25 -12.29
C ALA A 105 0.75 3.52 -12.91
N GLY A 106 -0.09 4.36 -13.50
CA GLY A 106 0.29 5.66 -14.08
C GLY A 106 0.72 6.70 -13.04
N MET A 107 0.47 6.46 -11.76
CA MET A 107 0.99 7.30 -10.66
C MET A 107 2.41 6.93 -10.24
N HIS A 108 2.96 5.82 -10.70
CA HIS A 108 4.27 5.30 -10.29
C HIS A 108 4.48 5.30 -8.78
N PRO A 109 3.62 4.62 -8.00
CA PRO A 109 3.58 4.76 -6.55
C PRO A 109 4.86 4.30 -5.86
N ILE A 110 5.11 4.85 -4.68
CA ILE A 110 5.97 4.20 -3.69
C ILE A 110 5.10 3.17 -2.96
N VAL A 111 5.53 1.91 -2.97
CA VAL A 111 4.79 0.82 -2.33
C VAL A 111 5.49 0.40 -1.05
N VAL A 112 4.78 0.42 0.07
CA VAL A 112 5.25 -0.12 1.35
C VAL A 112 4.54 -1.44 1.59
N VAL A 113 5.30 -2.52 1.70
CA VAL A 113 4.80 -3.88 1.89
C VAL A 113 5.07 -4.31 3.33
N ASP A 114 4.03 -4.40 4.13
CA ASP A 114 4.12 -4.92 5.49
C ASP A 114 4.03 -6.45 5.47
N GLU A 115 4.85 -7.11 6.30
CA GLU A 115 4.94 -8.58 6.37
C GLU A 115 5.19 -9.23 5.00
N SER A 116 6.18 -8.73 4.25
CA SER A 116 6.44 -9.12 2.85
C SER A 116 6.69 -10.62 2.66
N HIS A 117 7.00 -11.37 3.73
CA HIS A 117 7.14 -12.82 3.67
C HIS A 117 5.83 -13.54 3.26
N HIS A 118 4.66 -12.91 3.43
CA HIS A 118 3.38 -13.39 2.91
C HIS A 118 3.16 -13.07 1.42
N ALA A 119 3.96 -12.18 0.86
CA ALA A 119 3.85 -11.71 -0.54
C ALA A 119 4.52 -12.62 -1.58
N LYS A 120 4.99 -13.80 -1.20
CA LYS A 120 5.79 -14.70 -2.06
C LYS A 120 4.98 -15.46 -3.13
N SER A 121 3.65 -15.33 -3.18
CA SER A 121 2.86 -15.94 -4.23
C SER A 121 3.09 -15.24 -5.58
N SER A 122 3.03 -15.98 -6.68
CA SER A 122 3.13 -15.43 -8.04
C SER A 122 2.13 -14.29 -8.29
N LEU A 123 0.91 -14.44 -7.79
CA LEU A 123 -0.15 -13.42 -7.88
C LEU A 123 0.17 -12.14 -7.12
N SER A 124 0.83 -12.25 -5.95
CA SER A 124 1.23 -11.05 -5.19
C SER A 124 2.35 -10.28 -5.88
N LEU A 125 3.30 -11.00 -6.48
CA LEU A 125 4.38 -10.41 -7.26
C LEU A 125 3.86 -9.78 -8.56
N GLU A 126 2.89 -10.41 -9.22
CA GLU A 126 2.23 -9.87 -10.41
C GLU A 126 1.48 -8.57 -10.07
N MET A 127 0.70 -8.56 -8.99
CA MET A 127 0.03 -7.35 -8.52
C MET A 127 1.02 -6.20 -8.27
N LEU A 128 2.13 -6.47 -7.58
CA LEU A 128 3.16 -5.46 -7.33
C LEU A 128 3.76 -4.93 -8.64
N ARG A 129 3.99 -5.80 -9.63
CA ARG A 129 4.47 -5.38 -10.96
C ARG A 129 3.43 -4.53 -11.70
N ASN A 130 2.16 -4.92 -11.63
CA ASN A 130 1.06 -4.21 -12.28
C ASN A 130 0.85 -2.79 -11.71
N LEU A 131 1.23 -2.55 -10.45
CA LEU A 131 1.25 -1.20 -9.87
C LEU A 131 2.37 -0.31 -10.42
N ASN A 132 3.31 -0.88 -11.19
CA ASN A 132 4.44 -0.15 -11.79
C ASN A 132 5.15 0.80 -10.80
N PRO A 133 5.56 0.31 -9.61
CA PRO A 133 6.06 1.17 -8.56
C PRO A 133 7.41 1.77 -8.91
N ARG A 134 7.63 3.03 -8.53
CA ARG A 134 8.94 3.69 -8.59
C ARG A 134 9.89 3.13 -7.54
N PHE A 135 9.36 2.70 -6.40
CA PHE A 135 10.12 2.12 -5.30
C PHE A 135 9.23 1.17 -4.48
N VAL A 136 9.82 0.07 -4.01
CA VAL A 136 9.17 -0.88 -3.09
C VAL A 136 9.98 -0.97 -1.81
N LEU A 137 9.37 -0.62 -0.68
CA LEU A 137 9.92 -0.81 0.66
C LEU A 137 9.28 -2.02 1.31
N GLU A 138 10.07 -3.03 1.63
CA GLU A 138 9.61 -4.23 2.33
C GLU A 138 9.92 -4.14 3.83
N LEU A 139 8.89 -4.31 4.65
CA LEU A 139 8.99 -4.44 6.11
C LEU A 139 8.78 -5.92 6.46
N THR A 140 9.80 -6.59 6.97
CA THR A 140 9.72 -8.02 7.26
C THR A 140 10.76 -8.48 8.27
N ALA A 141 10.38 -9.44 9.12
CA ALA A 141 11.31 -10.13 10.01
C ALA A 141 12.18 -11.17 9.26
N THR A 142 11.75 -11.59 8.06
CA THR A 142 12.42 -12.64 7.27
C THR A 142 12.64 -12.17 5.83
N PRO A 143 13.66 -11.32 5.55
CA PRO A 143 13.90 -10.79 4.22
C PRO A 143 14.24 -11.91 3.22
N SER A 144 13.95 -11.67 1.95
CA SER A 144 14.37 -12.55 0.86
C SER A 144 15.89 -12.44 0.66
N VAL A 145 16.52 -13.52 0.21
CA VAL A 145 17.96 -13.53 -0.15
C VAL A 145 18.28 -12.52 -1.27
N LYS A 146 17.26 -12.15 -2.07
CA LYS A 146 17.38 -11.20 -3.19
C LYS A 146 17.05 -9.75 -2.81
N SER A 147 16.62 -9.49 -1.58
CA SER A 147 16.25 -8.13 -1.13
C SER A 147 17.50 -7.35 -0.72
N ASN A 148 17.60 -6.10 -1.12
CA ASN A 148 18.59 -5.17 -0.61
C ASN A 148 18.19 -4.74 0.79
N ILE A 149 18.98 -5.15 1.80
CA ILE A 149 18.71 -4.79 3.19
C ILE A 149 19.31 -3.40 3.46
N ILE A 150 18.43 -2.40 3.66
CA ILE A 150 18.84 -1.02 3.97
C ILE A 150 18.91 -0.74 5.48
N SER A 151 18.14 -1.49 6.28
CA SER A 151 18.19 -1.42 7.73
C SER A 151 17.82 -2.77 8.34
N ARG A 152 18.50 -3.13 9.43
CA ARG A 152 18.24 -4.37 10.17
C ARG A 152 18.32 -4.07 11.66
N VAL A 153 17.30 -4.48 12.39
CA VAL A 153 17.27 -4.45 13.86
C VAL A 153 17.23 -5.89 14.36
N SER A 154 18.15 -6.25 15.23
CA SER A 154 18.20 -7.57 15.79
C SER A 154 17.18 -7.77 16.93
N ALA A 155 16.80 -9.02 17.21
CA ALA A 155 15.94 -9.33 18.36
C ALA A 155 16.58 -8.92 19.70
N GLN A 156 17.90 -8.88 19.77
CA GLN A 156 18.63 -8.42 20.97
C GLN A 156 18.48 -6.92 21.18
N GLU A 157 18.60 -6.13 20.11
CA GLU A 157 18.38 -4.67 20.15
C GLU A 157 16.93 -4.35 20.53
N LEU A 158 15.96 -5.02 19.88
CA LEU A 158 14.53 -4.84 20.22
C LEU A 158 14.23 -5.22 21.67
N LYS A 159 14.93 -6.23 22.22
CA LYS A 159 14.80 -6.62 23.64
C LYS A 159 15.41 -5.57 24.56
N ALA A 160 16.56 -5.02 24.22
CA ALA A 160 17.23 -3.97 24.99
C ALA A 160 16.37 -2.68 25.07
N GLU A 161 15.64 -2.37 24.00
CA GLU A 161 14.71 -1.24 23.90
C GLU A 161 13.30 -1.55 24.44
N GLU A 162 13.10 -2.71 25.10
CA GLU A 162 11.80 -3.16 25.64
C GLU A 162 10.65 -3.23 24.58
N MET A 163 10.99 -3.31 23.30
CA MET A 163 10.03 -3.32 22.19
C MET A 163 9.45 -4.72 21.90
N VAL A 164 9.97 -5.76 22.50
CA VAL A 164 9.47 -7.14 22.36
C VAL A 164 8.96 -7.68 23.68
N LYS A 165 7.90 -8.48 23.65
CA LYS A 165 7.42 -9.19 24.83
C LYS A 165 8.48 -10.19 25.29
N LEU A 166 8.76 -10.21 26.57
CA LEU A 166 9.61 -11.24 27.18
C LEU A 166 8.97 -12.62 26.94
N PRO A 167 9.77 -13.66 26.69
CA PRO A 167 9.25 -15.01 26.56
C PRO A 167 8.60 -15.42 27.89
N VAL A 168 7.35 -15.87 27.82
CA VAL A 168 6.68 -16.48 28.98
C VAL A 168 7.15 -17.93 29.07
N ILE A 169 7.92 -18.25 30.10
CA ILE A 169 8.32 -19.61 30.38
C ILE A 169 7.24 -20.24 31.26
N VAL A 170 6.52 -21.21 30.71
CA VAL A 170 5.51 -21.96 31.45
C VAL A 170 6.18 -23.21 32.01
N TYR A 171 6.28 -23.30 33.30
CA TYR A 171 6.70 -24.53 34.00
C TYR A 171 5.47 -25.39 34.31
N ARG A 172 5.50 -26.64 33.87
CA ARG A 172 4.54 -27.64 34.34
C ARG A 172 4.90 -27.96 35.79
N ARG A 173 3.98 -27.77 36.70
CA ARG A 173 4.13 -28.23 38.09
C ARG A 173 3.76 -29.72 38.07
N ASP A 174 4.78 -30.56 38.10
CA ASP A 174 4.54 -31.98 38.33
C ASP A 174 3.97 -32.15 39.74
N GLY A 175 2.73 -32.73 39.83
CA GLY A 175 2.02 -33.02 41.05
C GLY A 175 2.51 -34.31 41.67
#